data_4ad4124f79b4814569bf1ef868233aeb
#
_entry.id   4ad4124f79b4814569bf1ef868233aeb
#
_cell.length_a   1.000
_cell.length_b   1.000
_cell.length_c   1.000
_cell.angle_alpha   90.00
_cell.angle_beta   90.00
_cell.angle_gamma   90.00
#
_symmetry.space_group_name_H-M   'P 1'
#
loop_
_entity.id
_entity.type
_entity.pdbx_description
1 polymer ?
#
loop_
_entity_poly.entity_id
_entity_poly.type
_entity_poly.pdbx_seq_one_letter_code
_entity_poly.pdbx_strand_id
1 'polypeptide(L)'
;IDEADRLLGQSFQEWVSTLLDALEPHGPSDRLCAPPRLWTESDTWARDDIQVPQPSVQKLLFSATLSRDPAKISALRLRDPQFIRVRDGAEQGQFALPSSLHQHMLICPTNEKVLHLLHMLHGDQHIRQALCFTKSVDAANRLVHLLLFFEEAWAQATAQPPLHIHFYSSDLRTSERKQLLRAFERGQVDVLVCSDLIARGIDLPDVRHVISYDVPVDMAKYVHRVGRTARAGRVGDAWSLVEEQEVYHFKRMLSEAGQLEHIQRHKVHSGAFDPLLPHYKAALARLAQLYSQQR
;
A
#
# COMPACT_ATOMS: atom_id res chain seq x y z
N ILE A 1 4.92 -8.61 14.91
CA ILE A 1 4.18 -7.41 14.47
C ILE A 1 4.70 -7.02 13.11
N ASP A 2 3.87 -7.08 12.10
CA ASP A 2 4.17 -6.61 10.74
C ASP A 2 3.58 -5.21 10.54
N GLU A 3 4.13 -4.43 9.58
CA GLU A 3 3.83 -3.00 9.38
C GLU A 3 3.92 -2.19 10.70
N ALA A 4 4.97 -2.43 11.49
CA ALA A 4 5.11 -1.90 12.84
C ALA A 4 5.14 -0.37 12.88
N ASP A 5 5.68 0.30 11.87
CA ASP A 5 5.67 1.76 11.72
C ASP A 5 4.25 2.33 11.71
N ARG A 6 3.33 1.66 11.04
CA ARG A 6 1.92 2.05 10.98
C ARG A 6 1.24 1.86 12.31
N LEU A 7 1.40 0.68 12.90
CA LEU A 7 0.77 0.37 14.19
C LEU A 7 1.26 1.30 15.30
N LEU A 8 2.54 1.66 15.29
CA LEU A 8 3.12 2.61 16.24
C LEU A 8 2.77 4.07 15.93
N GLY A 9 2.39 4.38 14.69
CA GLY A 9 1.92 5.71 14.28
C GLY A 9 0.43 5.95 14.58
N GLN A 10 -0.34 4.89 14.79
CA GLN A 10 -1.78 4.96 15.09
C GLN A 10 -1.98 4.82 16.60
N SER A 11 -2.19 5.94 17.29
CA SER A 11 -2.49 5.96 18.74
C SER A 11 -3.91 5.50 19.09
N PHE A 12 -4.57 4.73 18.19
CA PHE A 12 -5.91 4.24 18.43
C PHE A 12 -5.93 3.19 19.57
N GLN A 13 -6.69 3.48 20.61
CA GLN A 13 -7.11 2.56 21.68
C GLN A 13 -5.97 1.98 22.54
N GLU A 14 -4.82 2.65 22.65
CA GLU A 14 -3.71 2.16 23.51
C GLU A 14 -3.39 0.67 23.32
N TRP A 15 -3.56 0.17 22.08
CA TRP A 15 -3.41 -1.25 21.78
C TRP A 15 -2.05 -1.82 22.20
N VAL A 16 -1.00 -0.97 22.16
CA VAL A 16 0.36 -1.38 22.57
C VAL A 16 0.38 -1.70 24.06
N SER A 17 -0.16 -0.81 24.91
CA SER A 17 -0.24 -1.04 26.35
C SER A 17 -1.12 -2.24 26.67
N THR A 18 -2.30 -2.33 26.06
CA THR A 18 -3.23 -3.45 26.23
C THR A 18 -2.58 -4.79 25.86
N LEU A 19 -1.87 -4.84 24.70
CA LEU A 19 -1.16 -6.05 24.29
C LEU A 19 -0.01 -6.39 25.22
N LEU A 20 0.79 -5.40 25.63
CA LEU A 20 1.93 -5.62 26.54
C LEU A 20 1.48 -6.05 27.92
N ASP A 21 0.42 -5.47 28.45
CA ASP A 21 -0.15 -5.81 29.76
C ASP A 21 -0.75 -7.23 29.74
N ALA A 22 -1.30 -7.67 28.60
CA ALA A 22 -1.75 -9.04 28.41
C ALA A 22 -0.60 -10.06 28.31
N LEU A 23 0.54 -9.64 27.74
CA LEU A 23 1.73 -10.51 27.56
C LEU A 23 2.66 -10.50 28.76
N GLU A 24 2.70 -9.42 29.54
CA GLU A 24 3.57 -9.20 30.68
C GLU A 24 2.71 -8.81 31.91
N PRO A 25 1.99 -9.74 32.53
CA PRO A 25 1.14 -9.42 33.68
C PRO A 25 1.98 -8.80 34.80
N HIS A 26 1.55 -7.63 35.28
CA HIS A 26 2.24 -6.83 36.28
C HIS A 26 1.95 -7.34 37.68
N GLY A 27 2.92 -7.95 38.32
CA GLY A 27 3.01 -8.10 39.76
C GLY A 27 2.40 -9.36 40.40
N PRO A 28 2.59 -9.54 41.70
CA PRO A 28 2.23 -10.75 42.42
C PRO A 28 0.71 -10.94 42.71
N SER A 29 -0.14 -9.99 42.31
CA SER A 29 -1.58 -10.09 42.50
C SER A 29 -2.32 -10.94 41.45
N ASP A 30 -1.73 -11.20 40.31
CA ASP A 30 -2.35 -12.01 39.27
C ASP A 30 -2.07 -13.53 39.36
N ARG A 31 -1.65 -13.98 40.54
CA ARG A 31 -1.36 -15.43 40.79
C ARG A 31 -2.61 -16.30 40.92
N LEU A 32 -3.77 -15.85 40.40
CA LEU A 32 -5.00 -16.66 40.45
C LEU A 32 -5.01 -17.88 39.54
N CYS A 33 -3.97 -18.08 38.73
CA CYS A 33 -3.78 -19.26 37.87
C CYS A 33 -2.51 -20.05 38.17
N ALA A 34 -2.02 -20.02 39.41
CA ALA A 34 -1.00 -20.97 39.82
C ALA A 34 -1.62 -22.38 39.86
N PRO A 35 -0.98 -23.42 39.30
CA PRO A 35 -1.46 -24.77 39.45
C PRO A 35 -1.57 -25.11 40.93
N PRO A 36 -2.50 -25.98 41.35
CA PRO A 36 -2.70 -26.30 42.76
C PRO A 36 -1.40 -26.85 43.33
N ARG A 37 -0.95 -26.21 44.43
CA ARG A 37 0.28 -26.64 45.11
C ARG A 37 0.08 -28.07 45.68
N LEU A 38 0.81 -29.02 45.14
CA LEU A 38 0.91 -30.39 45.65
C LEU A 38 1.96 -30.50 46.78
N TRP A 39 2.21 -29.40 47.54
CA TRP A 39 3.22 -29.41 48.60
C TRP A 39 2.52 -29.38 49.95
N THR A 40 2.87 -30.34 50.78
CA THR A 40 2.40 -30.42 52.19
C THR A 40 3.20 -29.48 53.08
N GLU A 41 2.61 -29.03 54.18
CA GLU A 41 3.14 -28.03 55.12
C GLU A 41 4.47 -28.41 55.82
N SER A 42 5.13 -29.53 55.46
CA SER A 42 6.34 -29.99 56.10
C SER A 42 7.66 -29.57 55.39
N ASP A 43 7.58 -28.85 54.27
CA ASP A 43 8.78 -28.45 53.52
C ASP A 43 9.26 -27.05 53.95
N THR A 44 9.85 -26.98 55.18
CA THR A 44 10.50 -25.78 55.73
C THR A 44 11.92 -25.55 55.23
N TRP A 45 12.31 -26.05 54.05
CA TRP A 45 13.64 -25.81 53.51
C TRP A 45 13.67 -24.70 52.50
N ALA A 46 14.37 -23.64 52.90
CA ALA A 46 14.92 -22.57 52.10
C ALA A 46 13.92 -21.89 51.15
N ARG A 47 13.37 -20.78 51.58
CA ARG A 47 12.96 -19.68 50.71
C ARG A 47 14.20 -19.05 50.06
N ASP A 48 14.93 -19.77 49.27
CA ASP A 48 15.70 -19.16 48.23
C ASP A 48 14.67 -18.68 47.22
N ASP A 49 14.67 -17.40 46.93
CA ASP A 49 13.86 -16.76 45.90
C ASP A 49 14.23 -17.36 44.52
N ILE A 50 13.80 -18.59 44.29
CA ILE A 50 13.81 -19.15 42.93
C ILE A 50 12.75 -18.32 42.18
N GLN A 51 13.20 -17.21 41.61
CA GLN A 51 12.45 -16.48 40.58
C GLN A 51 12.25 -17.47 39.46
N VAL A 52 11.07 -18.10 39.40
CA VAL A 52 10.66 -18.88 38.25
C VAL A 52 10.80 -18.00 37.06
N PRO A 53 11.67 -18.31 36.08
CA PRO A 53 11.81 -17.45 34.90
C PRO A 53 10.45 -17.31 34.27
N GLN A 54 9.87 -16.10 34.31
CA GLN A 54 8.64 -15.81 33.61
C GLN A 54 8.92 -16.03 32.13
N PRO A 55 8.09 -16.78 31.39
CA PRO A 55 8.29 -16.98 29.95
C PRO A 55 8.29 -15.62 29.27
N SER A 56 9.47 -15.20 28.82
CA SER A 56 9.59 -13.94 28.10
C SER A 56 9.10 -14.14 26.69
N VAL A 57 8.12 -13.35 26.28
CA VAL A 57 7.64 -13.34 24.90
C VAL A 57 8.65 -12.62 24.02
N GLN A 58 9.15 -13.30 22.98
CA GLN A 58 10.00 -12.67 21.99
C GLN A 58 9.16 -11.72 21.12
N LYS A 59 9.59 -10.45 21.03
CA LYS A 59 8.91 -9.41 20.23
C LYS A 59 9.68 -9.20 18.94
N LEU A 60 9.08 -9.57 17.80
CA LEU A 60 9.63 -9.37 16.47
C LEU A 60 8.80 -8.30 15.76
N LEU A 61 9.47 -7.24 15.32
CA LEU A 61 8.86 -6.13 14.59
C LEU A 61 9.42 -6.07 13.17
N PHE A 62 8.53 -6.09 12.20
CA PHE A 62 8.88 -5.97 10.79
C PHE A 62 8.27 -4.68 10.23
N SER A 63 9.07 -3.93 9.48
CA SER A 63 8.61 -2.73 8.81
C SER A 63 9.57 -2.35 7.69
N ALA A 64 9.04 -1.85 6.58
CA ALA A 64 9.85 -1.25 5.51
C ALA A 64 10.37 0.15 5.90
N THR A 65 9.71 0.83 6.85
CA THR A 65 9.93 2.24 7.19
C THR A 65 10.01 2.48 8.70
N LEU A 66 10.61 1.53 9.45
CA LEU A 66 10.68 1.63 10.90
C LEU A 66 11.43 2.88 11.36
N SER A 67 10.72 3.78 12.03
CA SER A 67 11.29 4.97 12.64
C SER A 67 12.22 4.59 13.80
N ARG A 68 13.35 5.30 13.91
CA ARG A 68 14.24 5.24 15.08
C ARG A 68 13.81 6.18 16.20
N ASP A 69 12.56 6.64 16.20
CA ASP A 69 12.04 7.52 17.25
C ASP A 69 12.11 6.79 18.60
N PRO A 70 12.93 7.27 19.54
CA PRO A 70 13.13 6.59 20.83
C PRO A 70 11.84 6.47 21.63
N ALA A 71 10.93 7.43 21.53
CA ALA A 71 9.68 7.42 22.26
C ALA A 71 8.77 6.28 21.78
N LYS A 72 8.71 6.02 20.49
CA LYS A 72 7.93 4.92 19.90
C LYS A 72 8.52 3.55 20.23
N ILE A 73 9.85 3.46 20.23
CA ILE A 73 10.55 2.21 20.55
C ILE A 73 10.44 1.89 22.05
N SER A 74 10.56 2.88 22.92
CA SER A 74 10.45 2.70 24.37
C SER A 74 9.06 2.23 24.80
N ALA A 75 8.02 2.69 24.11
CA ALA A 75 6.64 2.26 24.39
C ALA A 75 6.43 0.74 24.19
N LEU A 76 7.30 0.06 23.45
CA LEU A 76 7.22 -1.38 23.20
C LEU A 76 7.83 -2.24 24.32
N ARG A 77 8.44 -1.65 25.34
CA ARG A 77 9.11 -2.36 26.45
C ARG A 77 10.01 -3.48 25.94
N LEU A 78 10.87 -3.17 24.94
CA LEU A 78 11.81 -4.15 24.37
C LEU A 78 12.96 -4.41 25.35
N ARG A 79 13.37 -5.69 25.48
CA ARG A 79 14.56 -6.10 26.22
C ARG A 79 15.70 -6.34 25.25
N ASP A 80 16.83 -5.67 25.44
CA ASP A 80 18.03 -5.79 24.60
C ASP A 80 17.70 -5.75 23.10
N PRO A 81 17.05 -4.68 22.60
CA PRO A 81 16.56 -4.65 21.24
C PRO A 81 17.70 -4.69 20.23
N GLN A 82 17.63 -5.65 19.31
CA GLN A 82 18.52 -5.72 18.17
C GLN A 82 17.83 -5.10 16.94
N PHE A 83 18.48 -4.16 16.30
CA PHE A 83 18.01 -3.53 15.10
C PHE A 83 18.70 -4.14 13.88
N ILE A 84 17.97 -4.99 13.15
CA ILE A 84 18.48 -5.64 11.95
C ILE A 84 17.97 -4.85 10.74
N ARG A 85 18.89 -4.32 9.94
CA ARG A 85 18.61 -3.66 8.67
C ARG A 85 19.10 -4.54 7.53
N VAL A 86 18.16 -5.04 6.74
CA VAL A 86 18.50 -5.74 5.50
C VAL A 86 18.82 -4.68 4.44
N ARG A 87 20.04 -4.73 3.91
CA ARG A 87 20.50 -3.85 2.82
C ARG A 87 20.81 -4.74 1.62
N ASP A 88 20.10 -4.52 0.54
CA ASP A 88 20.55 -5.03 -0.76
C ASP A 88 21.61 -4.07 -1.32
N GLY A 89 22.87 -4.26 -0.91
CA GLY A 89 24.09 -3.76 -1.56
C GLY A 89 24.22 -2.27 -1.92
N ALA A 90 23.22 -1.44 -1.71
CA ALA A 90 23.21 -0.07 -2.18
C ALA A 90 23.34 0.99 -1.07
N GLU A 91 24.00 2.05 -1.44
CA GLU A 91 24.42 3.22 -0.68
C GLU A 91 23.33 3.85 0.21
N GLN A 92 23.77 4.60 1.16
CA GLN A 92 23.23 5.47 2.21
C GLN A 92 21.80 6.04 2.08
N GLY A 93 20.84 5.39 1.44
CA GLY A 93 19.44 5.81 1.39
C GLY A 93 18.61 5.31 2.58
N GLN A 94 17.70 6.13 3.08
CA GLN A 94 16.76 5.78 4.16
C GLN A 94 15.76 4.70 3.75
N PHE A 95 15.55 4.53 2.43
CA PHE A 95 14.62 3.58 1.82
C PHE A 95 15.33 2.78 0.72
N ALA A 96 15.41 1.47 0.89
CA ALA A 96 15.92 0.56 -0.14
C ALA A 96 14.72 0.03 -0.97
N LEU A 97 14.77 0.28 -2.28
CA LEU A 97 13.84 -0.33 -3.24
C LEU A 97 14.57 -1.44 -4.01
N PRO A 98 13.87 -2.51 -4.43
CA PRO A 98 14.47 -3.60 -5.18
C PRO A 98 15.11 -3.10 -6.49
N SER A 99 16.26 -3.63 -6.87
CA SER A 99 16.91 -3.32 -8.16
C SER A 99 16.09 -3.78 -9.38
N SER A 100 15.16 -4.73 -9.17
CA SER A 100 14.22 -5.19 -10.18
C SER A 100 13.01 -4.26 -10.39
N LEU A 101 12.92 -3.15 -9.63
CA LEU A 101 11.85 -2.16 -9.76
C LEU A 101 12.25 -1.08 -10.77
N HIS A 102 11.50 -0.98 -11.86
CA HIS A 102 11.61 0.13 -12.78
C HIS A 102 10.64 1.24 -12.36
N GLN A 103 11.16 2.42 -12.14
CA GLN A 103 10.39 3.58 -11.71
C GLN A 103 10.19 4.54 -12.88
N HIS A 104 8.94 4.95 -13.12
CA HIS A 104 8.56 5.82 -14.23
C HIS A 104 7.78 7.03 -13.71
N MET A 105 8.07 8.20 -14.27
CA MET A 105 7.35 9.44 -13.97
C MET A 105 6.84 10.05 -15.26
N LEU A 106 5.56 10.39 -15.29
CA LEU A 106 4.89 11.05 -16.37
C LEU A 106 4.29 12.35 -15.83
N ILE A 107 4.77 13.49 -16.34
CA ILE A 107 4.27 14.81 -15.93
C ILE A 107 3.16 15.21 -16.88
N CYS A 108 2.03 15.59 -16.32
CA CYS A 108 0.83 15.92 -17.09
C CYS A 108 0.05 17.11 -16.48
N PRO A 109 -0.65 17.88 -17.31
CA PRO A 109 -1.67 18.82 -16.83
C PRO A 109 -2.80 18.09 -16.13
N THR A 110 -3.41 18.72 -15.13
CA THR A 110 -4.51 18.12 -14.34
C THR A 110 -5.68 17.64 -15.21
N ASN A 111 -6.03 18.39 -16.24
CA ASN A 111 -7.13 18.09 -17.16
C ASN A 111 -6.84 16.94 -18.14
N GLU A 112 -5.57 16.58 -18.32
CA GLU A 112 -5.14 15.50 -19.23
C GLU A 112 -4.75 14.21 -18.50
N LYS A 113 -4.73 14.23 -17.17
CA LYS A 113 -4.27 13.12 -16.34
C LYS A 113 -4.98 11.79 -16.64
N VAL A 114 -6.28 11.81 -16.86
CA VAL A 114 -7.05 10.63 -17.25
C VAL A 114 -6.68 10.15 -18.66
N LEU A 115 -6.45 11.08 -19.60
CA LEU A 115 -6.02 10.73 -20.96
C LEU A 115 -4.65 10.02 -20.96
N HIS A 116 -3.74 10.47 -20.11
CA HIS A 116 -2.47 9.77 -19.91
C HIS A 116 -2.66 8.35 -19.36
N LEU A 117 -3.56 8.16 -18.38
CA LEU A 117 -3.89 6.82 -17.88
C LEU A 117 -4.50 5.95 -18.99
N LEU A 118 -5.47 6.48 -19.75
CA LEU A 118 -6.08 5.77 -20.87
C LEU A 118 -5.05 5.42 -21.95
N HIS A 119 -4.12 6.32 -22.24
CA HIS A 119 -3.03 6.06 -23.19
C HIS A 119 -2.08 4.95 -22.69
N MET A 120 -1.81 4.87 -21.39
CA MET A 120 -1.04 3.74 -20.82
C MET A 120 -1.77 2.41 -20.95
N LEU A 121 -3.10 2.41 -20.88
CA LEU A 121 -3.92 1.21 -20.97
C LEU A 121 -4.17 0.77 -22.41
N HIS A 122 -4.41 1.69 -23.34
CA HIS A 122 -4.79 1.40 -24.75
C HIS A 122 -3.72 1.71 -25.78
N GLY A 123 -2.69 2.51 -25.43
CA GLY A 123 -1.56 2.82 -26.30
C GLY A 123 -0.50 1.72 -26.33
N ASP A 124 0.71 2.04 -26.79
CA ASP A 124 1.79 1.11 -27.04
C ASP A 124 2.20 0.24 -25.84
N GLN A 125 1.99 0.72 -24.63
CA GLN A 125 2.39 0.01 -23.42
C GLN A 125 1.45 -1.14 -23.04
N HIS A 126 0.18 -1.08 -23.46
CA HIS A 126 -0.84 -2.09 -23.17
C HIS A 126 -0.82 -2.62 -21.73
N ILE A 127 -0.76 -1.71 -20.76
CA ILE A 127 -0.65 -2.07 -19.34
C ILE A 127 -1.87 -2.90 -18.91
N ARG A 128 -1.61 -4.06 -18.33
CA ARG A 128 -2.58 -5.00 -17.78
C ARG A 128 -2.12 -5.49 -16.41
N GLN A 129 -3.03 -6.06 -15.62
CA GLN A 129 -2.76 -6.52 -14.26
C GLN A 129 -2.13 -5.41 -13.40
N ALA A 130 -2.72 -4.21 -13.46
CA ALA A 130 -2.24 -3.04 -12.78
C ALA A 130 -3.03 -2.73 -11.51
N LEU A 131 -2.32 -2.29 -10.48
CA LEU A 131 -2.90 -1.71 -9.28
C LEU A 131 -2.79 -0.19 -9.35
N CYS A 132 -3.92 0.51 -9.41
CA CYS A 132 -4.00 1.95 -9.58
C CYS A 132 -4.40 2.63 -8.27
N PHE A 133 -3.51 3.50 -7.76
CA PHE A 133 -3.71 4.21 -6.49
C PHE A 133 -4.20 5.62 -6.68
N THR A 134 -5.25 5.97 -5.94
CA THR A 134 -5.80 7.33 -5.86
C THR A 134 -5.68 7.88 -4.44
N LYS A 135 -5.82 9.19 -4.30
CA LYS A 135 -5.71 9.90 -3.01
C LYS A 135 -6.86 9.62 -2.03
N SER A 136 -8.02 9.20 -2.53
CA SER A 136 -9.20 8.95 -1.69
C SER A 136 -10.13 7.89 -2.30
N VAL A 137 -11.04 7.36 -1.49
CA VAL A 137 -12.09 6.43 -1.89
C VAL A 137 -13.00 7.08 -2.95
N ASP A 138 -13.39 8.33 -2.74
CA ASP A 138 -14.24 9.07 -3.69
C ASP A 138 -13.55 9.29 -5.03
N ALA A 139 -12.23 9.63 -5.01
CA ALA A 139 -11.45 9.77 -6.24
C ALA A 139 -11.36 8.43 -6.99
N ALA A 140 -11.16 7.32 -6.28
CA ALA A 140 -11.14 5.99 -6.87
C ALA A 140 -12.49 5.65 -7.54
N ASN A 141 -13.58 5.87 -6.82
CA ASN A 141 -14.92 5.58 -7.33
C ASN A 141 -15.26 6.42 -8.58
N ARG A 142 -14.94 7.71 -8.57
CA ARG A 142 -15.13 8.59 -9.74
C ARG A 142 -14.28 8.14 -10.93
N LEU A 143 -13.03 7.79 -10.67
CA LEU A 143 -12.12 7.31 -11.72
C LEU A 143 -12.65 6.03 -12.35
N VAL A 144 -13.09 5.06 -11.54
CA VAL A 144 -13.64 3.79 -12.06
C VAL A 144 -14.88 4.02 -12.91
N HIS A 145 -15.84 4.85 -12.47
CA HIS A 145 -17.01 5.16 -13.28
C HIS A 145 -16.63 5.78 -14.63
N LEU A 146 -15.68 6.73 -14.61
CA LEU A 146 -15.21 7.37 -15.85
C LEU A 146 -14.55 6.37 -16.79
N LEU A 147 -13.69 5.50 -16.26
CA LEU A 147 -13.03 4.46 -17.05
C LEU A 147 -14.03 3.45 -17.61
N LEU A 148 -15.02 3.00 -16.84
CA LEU A 148 -16.05 2.08 -17.32
C LEU A 148 -16.89 2.70 -18.44
N PHE A 149 -17.30 3.97 -18.31
CA PHE A 149 -18.02 4.67 -19.38
C PHE A 149 -17.16 4.87 -20.63
N PHE A 150 -15.86 5.07 -20.45
CA PHE A 150 -14.92 5.12 -21.57
C PHE A 150 -14.81 3.76 -22.26
N GLU A 151 -14.64 2.69 -21.52
CA GLU A 151 -14.51 1.33 -22.07
C GLU A 151 -15.75 0.91 -22.87
N GLU A 152 -16.94 1.25 -22.39
CA GLU A 152 -18.17 0.99 -23.13
C GLU A 152 -18.19 1.75 -24.49
N ALA A 153 -17.85 3.04 -24.48
CA ALA A 153 -17.79 3.85 -25.69
C ALA A 153 -16.68 3.40 -26.66
N TRP A 154 -15.54 3.02 -26.11
CA TRP A 154 -14.39 2.51 -26.88
C TRP A 154 -14.70 1.18 -27.54
N ALA A 155 -15.25 0.21 -26.80
CA ALA A 155 -15.59 -1.11 -27.31
C ALA A 155 -16.65 -1.05 -28.42
N GLN A 156 -17.64 -0.16 -28.31
CA GLN A 156 -18.65 0.05 -29.34
C GLN A 156 -18.06 0.59 -30.64
N ALA A 157 -17.03 1.43 -30.57
CA ALA A 157 -16.44 2.06 -31.74
C ALA A 157 -15.35 1.24 -32.40
N THR A 158 -14.57 0.49 -31.62
CA THR A 158 -13.38 -0.23 -32.10
C THR A 158 -13.60 -1.73 -32.27
N ALA A 159 -14.73 -2.27 -31.80
CA ALA A 159 -15.01 -3.70 -31.70
C ALA A 159 -13.96 -4.49 -30.88
N GLN A 160 -13.15 -3.80 -30.06
CA GLN A 160 -12.23 -4.43 -29.13
C GLN A 160 -12.94 -4.77 -27.83
N PRO A 161 -12.56 -5.85 -27.15
CA PRO A 161 -13.15 -6.16 -25.84
C PRO A 161 -12.78 -5.07 -24.84
N PRO A 162 -13.75 -4.63 -24.00
CA PRO A 162 -13.49 -3.64 -22.97
C PRO A 162 -12.56 -4.21 -21.89
N LEU A 163 -11.78 -3.33 -21.25
CA LEU A 163 -10.97 -3.70 -20.11
C LEU A 163 -11.83 -3.95 -18.88
N HIS A 164 -11.46 -4.98 -18.12
CA HIS A 164 -12.09 -5.30 -16.84
C HIS A 164 -11.47 -4.45 -15.72
N ILE A 165 -12.14 -3.36 -15.38
CA ILE A 165 -11.69 -2.39 -14.37
C ILE A 165 -12.60 -2.48 -13.16
N HIS A 166 -12.03 -2.64 -11.97
CA HIS A 166 -12.81 -2.78 -10.74
C HIS A 166 -12.32 -1.83 -9.66
N PHE A 167 -13.28 -1.35 -8.87
CA PHE A 167 -13.00 -0.62 -7.64
C PHE A 167 -12.79 -1.61 -6.50
N TYR A 168 -11.63 -1.51 -5.84
CA TYR A 168 -11.34 -2.28 -4.65
C TYR A 168 -11.55 -1.40 -3.42
N SER A 169 -12.62 -1.66 -2.66
CA SER A 169 -13.06 -0.88 -1.50
C SER A 169 -13.15 -1.71 -0.24
N SER A 170 -13.02 -1.04 0.92
CA SER A 170 -13.35 -1.62 2.24
C SER A 170 -14.82 -1.96 2.38
N ASP A 171 -15.70 -1.29 1.62
CA ASP A 171 -17.15 -1.45 1.68
C ASP A 171 -17.60 -2.77 1.04
N LEU A 172 -16.75 -3.38 0.21
CA LEU A 172 -16.98 -4.72 -0.30
C LEU A 172 -16.94 -5.74 0.83
N ARG A 173 -17.83 -6.69 0.81
CA ARG A 173 -17.84 -7.83 1.75
C ARG A 173 -16.52 -8.60 1.64
N THR A 174 -16.11 -9.23 2.73
CA THR A 174 -14.85 -10.00 2.75
C THR A 174 -14.80 -11.11 1.68
N SER A 175 -15.95 -11.74 1.40
CA SER A 175 -16.08 -12.76 0.34
C SER A 175 -15.88 -12.16 -1.06
N GLU A 176 -16.49 -11.01 -1.33
CA GLU A 176 -16.38 -10.30 -2.61
C GLU A 176 -14.94 -9.81 -2.85
N ARG A 177 -14.30 -9.26 -1.81
CA ARG A 177 -12.87 -8.87 -1.88
C ARG A 177 -11.99 -10.06 -2.24
N LYS A 178 -12.17 -11.21 -1.57
CA LYS A 178 -11.40 -12.43 -1.87
C LYS A 178 -11.65 -12.93 -3.30
N GLN A 179 -12.91 -12.88 -3.76
CA GLN A 179 -13.25 -13.28 -5.12
C GLN A 179 -12.62 -12.36 -6.16
N LEU A 180 -12.68 -11.04 -5.94
CA LEU A 180 -12.11 -10.05 -6.84
C LEU A 180 -10.58 -10.20 -6.93
N LEU A 181 -9.88 -10.42 -5.79
CA LEU A 181 -8.45 -10.68 -5.81
C LEU A 181 -8.08 -11.94 -6.57
N ARG A 182 -8.83 -13.04 -6.38
CA ARG A 182 -8.62 -14.28 -7.15
C ARG A 182 -8.87 -14.09 -8.65
N ALA A 183 -9.86 -13.28 -9.03
CA ALA A 183 -10.10 -12.94 -10.43
C ALA A 183 -8.94 -12.12 -11.01
N PHE A 184 -8.41 -11.19 -10.24
CA PHE A 184 -7.24 -10.40 -10.61
C PHE A 184 -5.97 -11.27 -10.77
N GLU A 185 -5.72 -12.20 -9.84
CA GLU A 185 -4.63 -13.18 -9.94
C GLU A 185 -4.69 -14.02 -11.21
N ARG A 186 -5.91 -14.37 -11.63
CA ARG A 186 -6.14 -15.18 -12.85
C ARG A 186 -6.09 -14.35 -14.15
N GLY A 187 -5.81 -13.05 -14.07
CA GLY A 187 -5.80 -12.15 -15.22
C GLY A 187 -7.17 -11.84 -15.80
N GLN A 188 -8.26 -12.09 -15.03
CA GLN A 188 -9.64 -11.77 -15.42
C GLN A 188 -10.01 -10.32 -15.14
N VAL A 189 -9.15 -9.60 -14.44
CA VAL A 189 -9.28 -8.17 -14.13
C VAL A 189 -7.99 -7.49 -14.59
N ASP A 190 -8.12 -6.45 -15.39
CA ASP A 190 -6.99 -5.73 -15.97
C ASP A 190 -6.46 -4.64 -15.03
N VAL A 191 -7.36 -3.94 -14.35
CA VAL A 191 -6.99 -2.85 -13.45
C VAL A 191 -7.83 -2.89 -12.17
N LEU A 192 -7.14 -2.89 -11.03
CA LEU A 192 -7.76 -2.63 -9.72
C LEU A 192 -7.47 -1.20 -9.29
N VAL A 193 -8.50 -0.40 -9.09
CA VAL A 193 -8.37 0.96 -8.58
C VAL A 193 -8.68 0.96 -7.08
N CYS A 194 -7.80 1.56 -6.28
CA CYS A 194 -7.96 1.60 -4.82
C CYS A 194 -7.37 2.88 -4.22
N SER A 195 -7.63 3.11 -2.94
CA SER A 195 -6.93 4.11 -2.13
C SER A 195 -5.86 3.47 -1.24
N ASP A 196 -4.93 4.28 -0.71
CA ASP A 196 -3.88 3.80 0.19
C ASP A 196 -4.40 3.07 1.44
N LEU A 197 -5.57 3.48 1.96
CA LEU A 197 -6.16 2.87 3.16
C LEU A 197 -6.48 1.39 2.97
N ILE A 198 -6.87 1.02 1.77
CA ILE A 198 -7.38 -0.32 1.46
C ILE A 198 -6.28 -1.25 1.02
N ALA A 199 -5.26 -0.71 0.34
CA ALA A 199 -4.16 -1.49 -0.19
C ALA A 199 -3.20 -2.01 0.88
N ARG A 200 -3.29 -1.49 2.11
CA ARG A 200 -2.47 -1.92 3.25
C ARG A 200 -3.08 -3.15 3.91
N GLY A 201 -2.24 -4.12 4.25
CA GLY A 201 -2.67 -5.35 4.91
C GLY A 201 -3.42 -6.34 4.01
N ILE A 202 -3.44 -6.11 2.69
CA ILE A 202 -3.94 -7.07 1.72
C ILE A 202 -2.74 -7.82 1.17
N ASP A 203 -2.82 -9.13 1.24
CA ASP A 203 -1.93 -10.00 0.49
C ASP A 203 -2.36 -9.97 -0.97
N LEU A 204 -2.00 -8.87 -1.65
CA LEU A 204 -2.16 -8.79 -3.10
C LEU A 204 -1.06 -9.63 -3.73
N PRO A 205 -1.43 -10.48 -4.69
CA PRO A 205 -0.45 -11.20 -5.48
C PRO A 205 0.48 -10.21 -6.17
N ASP A 206 1.64 -10.69 -6.58
CA ASP A 206 2.61 -9.90 -7.31
C ASP A 206 1.97 -9.27 -8.55
N VAL A 207 1.73 -7.97 -8.48
CA VAL A 207 1.27 -7.22 -9.63
C VAL A 207 2.46 -6.82 -10.50
N ARG A 208 2.28 -6.83 -11.80
CA ARG A 208 3.33 -6.38 -12.71
C ARG A 208 3.48 -4.86 -12.70
N HIS A 209 2.37 -4.15 -12.69
CA HIS A 209 2.35 -2.70 -12.78
C HIS A 209 1.65 -2.07 -11.58
N VAL A 210 2.30 -1.07 -11.00
CA VAL A 210 1.72 -0.17 -10.01
C VAL A 210 1.60 1.21 -10.62
N ILE A 211 0.41 1.80 -10.57
CA ILE A 211 0.15 3.15 -11.08
C ILE A 211 -0.26 4.04 -9.91
N SER A 212 0.56 5.02 -9.56
CA SER A 212 0.17 6.12 -8.70
C SER A 212 -0.56 7.17 -9.56
N TYR A 213 -1.88 7.02 -9.70
CA TYR A 213 -2.71 8.02 -10.37
C TYR A 213 -2.64 9.36 -9.64
N ASP A 214 -2.75 9.37 -8.33
CA ASP A 214 -2.41 10.51 -7.49
C ASP A 214 -1.08 10.23 -6.78
N VAL A 215 -0.17 11.19 -6.78
CA VAL A 215 1.13 11.04 -6.12
C VAL A 215 0.96 10.80 -4.62
N PRO A 216 1.80 9.96 -4.01
CA PRO A 216 1.77 9.77 -2.56
C PRO A 216 2.28 11.02 -1.84
N VAL A 217 1.74 11.28 -0.66
CA VAL A 217 2.07 12.48 0.12
C VAL A 217 3.43 12.38 0.84
N ASP A 218 3.94 11.16 1.01
CA ASP A 218 5.21 10.87 1.68
C ASP A 218 5.90 9.64 1.10
N MET A 219 7.19 9.49 1.40
CA MET A 219 8.01 8.40 0.88
C MET A 219 7.59 7.03 1.44
N ALA A 220 7.08 6.96 2.65
CA ALA A 220 6.60 5.69 3.23
C ALA A 220 5.42 5.15 2.42
N LYS A 221 4.46 6.00 2.04
CA LYS A 221 3.36 5.61 1.14
C LYS A 221 3.85 5.23 -0.25
N TYR A 222 4.85 5.96 -0.79
CA TYR A 222 5.46 5.60 -2.06
C TYR A 222 6.01 4.17 -2.01
N VAL A 223 6.85 3.87 -1.02
CA VAL A 223 7.45 2.53 -0.81
C VAL A 223 6.37 1.45 -0.65
N HIS A 224 5.32 1.73 0.13
CA HIS A 224 4.21 0.79 0.33
C HIS A 224 3.44 0.50 -0.97
N ARG A 225 3.26 1.51 -1.84
CA ARG A 225 2.61 1.33 -3.15
C ARG A 225 3.50 0.52 -4.08
N VAL A 226 4.72 0.98 -4.33
CA VAL A 226 5.63 0.32 -5.26
C VAL A 226 6.06 -1.07 -4.77
N GLY A 227 6.07 -1.28 -3.46
CA GLY A 227 6.27 -2.59 -2.85
C GLY A 227 5.15 -3.61 -3.13
N ARG A 228 4.13 -3.29 -3.94
CA ARG A 228 3.16 -4.25 -4.47
C ARG A 228 3.65 -4.89 -5.76
N THR A 229 4.73 -4.41 -6.34
CA THR A 229 5.41 -5.01 -7.50
C THR A 229 6.88 -5.31 -7.20
N ALA A 230 7.58 -5.91 -8.12
CA ALA A 230 9.00 -6.26 -8.01
C ALA A 230 9.34 -7.14 -6.78
N ARG A 231 8.44 -8.06 -6.41
CA ARG A 231 8.63 -8.97 -5.27
C ARG A 231 9.32 -10.26 -5.69
N ALA A 232 10.02 -10.88 -4.73
CA ALA A 232 10.68 -12.17 -4.90
C ALA A 232 11.59 -12.25 -6.14
N GLY A 233 12.30 -11.16 -6.44
CA GLY A 233 13.24 -11.08 -7.58
C GLY A 233 12.59 -10.93 -8.95
N ARG A 234 11.27 -10.77 -9.03
CA ARG A 234 10.58 -10.48 -10.30
C ARG A 234 10.75 -9.01 -10.68
N VAL A 235 10.72 -8.75 -11.98
CA VAL A 235 10.72 -7.37 -12.52
C VAL A 235 9.33 -6.77 -12.38
N GLY A 236 9.28 -5.49 -12.00
CA GLY A 236 8.03 -4.74 -11.88
C GLY A 236 8.17 -3.28 -12.25
N ASP A 237 7.08 -2.67 -12.69
CA ASP A 237 7.03 -1.30 -13.15
C ASP A 237 6.14 -0.44 -12.24
N ALA A 238 6.68 0.67 -11.76
CA ALA A 238 5.96 1.65 -10.97
C ALA A 238 5.83 2.97 -11.72
N TRP A 239 4.61 3.35 -12.05
CA TRP A 239 4.27 4.56 -12.77
C TRP A 239 3.71 5.63 -11.83
N SER A 240 4.19 6.86 -11.96
CA SER A 240 3.65 8.00 -11.22
C SER A 240 3.16 9.08 -12.19
N LEU A 241 1.85 9.35 -12.16
CA LEU A 241 1.23 10.45 -12.90
C LEU A 241 1.31 11.70 -12.02
N VAL A 242 2.21 12.61 -12.37
CA VAL A 242 2.54 13.77 -11.56
C VAL A 242 1.97 15.02 -12.22
N GLU A 243 1.08 15.72 -11.53
CA GLU A 243 0.55 17.00 -12.01
C GLU A 243 1.64 18.09 -11.94
N GLU A 244 1.60 19.03 -12.85
CA GLU A 244 2.64 20.08 -12.96
C GLU A 244 2.93 20.79 -11.63
N GLN A 245 1.88 21.07 -10.84
CA GLN A 245 2.02 21.69 -9.52
C GLN A 245 2.62 20.76 -8.46
N GLU A 246 2.55 19.45 -8.64
CA GLU A 246 3.07 18.44 -7.70
C GLU A 246 4.54 18.10 -7.97
N VAL A 247 5.08 18.47 -9.14
CA VAL A 247 6.43 18.06 -9.60
C VAL A 247 7.50 18.43 -8.61
N TYR A 248 7.47 19.66 -8.08
CA TYR A 248 8.48 20.11 -7.13
C TYR A 248 8.48 19.27 -5.87
N HIS A 249 7.32 19.04 -5.28
CA HIS A 249 7.17 18.26 -4.06
C HIS A 249 7.55 16.79 -4.27
N PHE A 250 7.09 16.17 -5.36
CA PHE A 250 7.39 14.77 -5.66
C PHE A 250 8.89 14.54 -5.92
N LYS A 251 9.55 15.41 -6.68
CA LYS A 251 10.99 15.33 -6.91
C LYS A 251 11.80 15.53 -5.64
N ARG A 252 11.41 16.48 -4.79
CA ARG A 252 12.07 16.72 -3.51
C ARG A 252 11.97 15.48 -2.61
N MET A 253 10.79 14.87 -2.50
CA MET A 253 10.57 13.64 -1.75
C MET A 253 11.48 12.50 -2.22
N LEU A 254 11.57 12.29 -3.55
CA LEU A 254 12.45 11.29 -4.14
C LEU A 254 13.94 11.62 -3.93
N SER A 255 14.33 12.87 -4.02
CA SER A 255 15.72 13.32 -3.82
C SER A 255 16.17 13.09 -2.38
N GLU A 256 15.32 13.44 -1.39
CA GLU A 256 15.59 13.22 0.03
C GLU A 256 15.75 11.71 0.35
N ALA A 257 15.11 10.85 -0.44
CA ALA A 257 15.22 9.39 -0.32
C ALA A 257 16.32 8.76 -1.18
N GLY A 258 17.08 9.54 -1.97
CA GLY A 258 18.10 9.04 -2.90
C GLY A 258 17.53 8.28 -4.11
N GLN A 259 16.25 8.47 -4.44
CA GLN A 259 15.56 7.73 -5.51
C GLN A 259 15.39 8.52 -6.81
N LEU A 260 15.73 9.81 -6.82
CA LEU A 260 15.45 10.68 -7.96
C LEU A 260 16.22 10.28 -9.25
N GLU A 261 17.41 9.72 -9.11
CA GLU A 261 18.24 9.30 -10.24
C GLU A 261 17.75 7.99 -10.88
N HIS A 262 16.99 7.19 -10.13
CA HIS A 262 16.47 5.90 -10.59
C HIS A 262 15.15 6.02 -11.35
N ILE A 263 14.53 7.22 -11.39
CA ILE A 263 13.23 7.41 -12.02
C ILE A 263 13.37 7.87 -13.48
N GLN A 264 12.78 7.11 -14.39
CA GLN A 264 12.72 7.44 -15.81
C GLN A 264 11.58 8.42 -16.09
N ARG A 265 11.87 9.47 -16.84
CA ARG A 265 10.86 10.48 -17.23
C ARG A 265 10.32 10.17 -18.61
N HIS A 266 9.01 10.13 -18.70
CA HIS A 266 8.30 9.93 -19.95
C HIS A 266 7.55 11.20 -20.37
N LYS A 267 7.42 11.39 -21.68
CA LYS A 267 6.61 12.44 -22.29
C LYS A 267 5.70 11.79 -23.32
N VAL A 268 4.45 12.18 -23.31
CA VAL A 268 3.46 11.76 -24.32
C VAL A 268 3.16 12.96 -25.21
N HIS A 269 3.20 12.76 -26.51
CA HIS A 269 2.82 13.81 -27.45
C HIS A 269 1.30 13.99 -27.44
N SER A 270 0.81 15.23 -27.52
CA SER A 270 -0.63 15.56 -27.49
C SER A 270 -1.44 14.83 -28.55
N GLY A 271 -0.88 14.60 -29.74
CA GLY A 271 -1.52 13.82 -30.82
C GLY A 271 -1.78 12.35 -30.47
N ALA A 272 -1.10 11.80 -29.47
CA ALA A 272 -1.34 10.42 -29.02
C ALA A 272 -2.71 10.21 -28.38
N PHE A 273 -3.37 11.30 -27.98
CA PHE A 273 -4.71 11.26 -27.39
C PHE A 273 -5.84 11.36 -28.40
N ASP A 274 -5.56 11.72 -29.66
CA ASP A 274 -6.59 11.96 -30.68
C ASP A 274 -7.58 10.80 -30.84
N PRO A 275 -7.15 9.52 -30.85
CA PRO A 275 -8.08 8.39 -30.91
C PRO A 275 -8.97 8.25 -29.65
N LEU A 276 -8.47 8.69 -28.49
CA LEU A 276 -9.14 8.53 -27.20
C LEU A 276 -10.15 9.66 -26.91
N LEU A 277 -9.89 10.85 -27.45
CA LEU A 277 -10.64 12.07 -27.12
C LEU A 277 -12.16 11.98 -27.35
N PRO A 278 -12.69 11.43 -28.45
CA PRO A 278 -14.13 11.34 -28.66
C PRO A 278 -14.83 10.51 -27.59
N HIS A 279 -14.23 9.36 -27.23
CA HIS A 279 -14.77 8.42 -26.26
C HIS A 279 -14.64 8.96 -24.83
N TYR A 280 -13.55 9.66 -24.54
CA TYR A 280 -13.35 10.34 -23.28
C TYR A 280 -14.36 11.46 -23.05
N LYS A 281 -14.66 12.28 -24.07
CA LYS A 281 -15.70 13.31 -23.99
C LYS A 281 -17.09 12.71 -23.74
N ALA A 282 -17.42 11.61 -24.40
CA ALA A 282 -18.67 10.88 -24.17
C ALA A 282 -18.76 10.33 -22.73
N ALA A 283 -17.68 9.75 -22.22
CA ALA A 283 -17.59 9.26 -20.87
C ALA A 283 -17.76 10.36 -19.82
N LEU A 284 -17.14 11.53 -20.02
CA LEU A 284 -17.30 12.70 -19.15
C LEU A 284 -18.74 13.21 -19.11
N ALA A 285 -19.43 13.24 -20.24
CA ALA A 285 -20.84 13.66 -20.31
C ALA A 285 -21.74 12.69 -19.49
N ARG A 286 -21.51 11.39 -19.62
CA ARG A 286 -22.23 10.37 -18.82
C ARG A 286 -21.93 10.49 -17.34
N LEU A 287 -20.68 10.72 -16.99
CA LEU A 287 -20.27 10.92 -15.59
C LEU A 287 -20.97 12.14 -14.98
N ALA A 288 -21.03 13.26 -15.72
CA ALA A 288 -21.73 14.46 -15.28
C ALA A 288 -23.23 14.22 -15.05
N GLN A 289 -23.89 13.43 -15.91
CA GLN A 289 -25.28 13.03 -15.74
C GLN A 289 -25.48 12.19 -14.49
N LEU A 290 -24.62 11.19 -14.23
CA LEU A 290 -24.68 10.35 -13.04
C LEU A 290 -24.65 11.17 -11.75
N TYR A 291 -23.72 12.11 -11.65
CA TYR A 291 -23.57 12.94 -10.44
C TYR A 291 -24.58 14.09 -10.34
N SER A 292 -25.23 14.51 -11.43
CA SER A 292 -26.34 15.48 -11.40
C SER A 292 -27.62 14.88 -10.85
N GLN A 293 -27.84 13.58 -11.04
CA GLN A 293 -29.02 12.85 -10.55
C GLN A 293 -28.90 12.46 -9.05
N GLN A 294 -27.70 12.54 -8.47
CA GLN A 294 -27.43 12.22 -7.05
C GLN A 294 -27.52 13.46 -6.13
N ARG A 295 -27.72 14.64 -6.69
CA ARG A 295 -27.96 15.90 -5.95
C ARG A 295 -29.44 16.16 -5.81
#